data_4f8cfb3b28c6e88aab2393874aab7591
#
_entry.id   4f8cfb3b28c6e88aab2393874aab7591
#
_cell.length_a   1.000
_cell.length_b   1.000
_cell.length_c   1.000
_cell.angle_alpha   90.00
_cell.angle_beta   90.00
_cell.angle_gamma   90.00
#
_symmetry.space_group_name_H-M   'P 1'
#
loop_
_entity.id
_entity.type
_entity.pdbx_description
1 polymer ?
#
loop_
_entity_poly.entity_id
_entity_poly.type
_entity_poly.pdbx_seq_one_letter_code
_entity_poly.pdbx_strand_id
1 'polypeptide(L)'
;NYRVMLRGAVVGEGEANPGQLLAINPGGATQQLPGTKTTDPAFGLPAVWIEERYREMAQMAGFTVVDCATVVATHLSHLMQVNAARLLGRVETQQLVEHVTKLAPKLIEDVVPKMVGIASLQRVLQLLLEEGVHIRDMRSIVECLAEHASTVTDPAELARRIRVHLAPAIVQQIYGPVKELDVIALDPELERLVTQALNSPHGAALDPVVADTLSRSAAETAKKQEDLGHPACLLVPDLIRAPMARLLKRAAPRLKVLGHSEIPETHSIRIGSIIGANA
;
A
#
# COMPACT_ATOMS: atom_id res chain seq x y z
N ASN A 1 -14.97 -9.61 22.20
CA ASN A 1 -13.70 -9.30 21.55
C ASN A 1 -13.26 -10.48 20.69
N TYR A 2 -12.61 -10.22 19.56
CA TYR A 2 -11.99 -11.24 18.71
C TYR A 2 -10.54 -10.88 18.42
N ARG A 3 -9.78 -11.89 18.00
CA ARG A 3 -8.36 -11.77 17.70
C ARG A 3 -8.05 -12.56 16.44
N VAL A 4 -7.28 -11.97 15.54
CA VAL A 4 -6.81 -12.60 14.31
C VAL A 4 -5.32 -12.90 14.46
N MET A 5 -4.94 -14.14 14.19
CA MET A 5 -3.56 -14.61 14.32
C MET A 5 -3.04 -15.09 12.97
N LEU A 6 -1.80 -14.78 12.69
CA LEU A 6 -1.06 -15.27 11.53
C LEU A 6 0.22 -15.96 12.01
N ARG A 7 0.34 -17.27 11.76
CA ARG A 7 1.50 -18.08 12.17
C ARG A 7 1.86 -17.91 13.65
N GLY A 8 0.84 -17.90 14.51
CA GLY A 8 1.01 -17.76 15.95
C GLY A 8 1.19 -16.33 16.49
N ALA A 9 1.34 -15.34 15.60
CA ALA A 9 1.42 -13.94 16.00
C ALA A 9 0.08 -13.22 15.81
N VAL A 10 -0.31 -12.37 16.76
CA VAL A 10 -1.50 -11.53 16.63
C VAL A 10 -1.24 -10.45 15.59
N VAL A 11 -2.11 -10.37 14.59
CA VAL A 11 -2.05 -9.35 13.53
C VAL A 11 -3.19 -8.35 13.61
N GLY A 12 -4.24 -8.65 14.34
CA GLY A 12 -5.35 -7.74 14.58
C GLY A 12 -6.23 -8.18 15.74
N GLU A 13 -6.82 -7.21 16.39
CA GLU A 13 -7.81 -7.40 17.46
C GLU A 13 -8.97 -6.44 17.21
N GLY A 14 -10.17 -6.82 17.64
CA GLY A 14 -11.33 -5.98 17.52
C GLY A 14 -12.43 -6.38 18.50
N GLU A 15 -13.40 -5.52 18.56
CA GLU A 15 -14.62 -5.75 19.31
C GLU A 15 -15.77 -6.03 18.36
N ALA A 16 -16.60 -6.99 18.68
CA ALA A 16 -17.81 -7.32 17.94
C ALA A 16 -18.97 -7.44 18.95
N ASN A 17 -19.99 -6.62 18.77
CA ASN A 17 -21.16 -6.57 19.63
C ASN A 17 -22.39 -7.13 18.88
N PRO A 18 -22.70 -8.44 19.06
CA PRO A 18 -23.87 -9.04 18.42
C PRO A 18 -25.15 -8.30 18.78
N GLY A 19 -25.99 -8.05 17.79
CA GLY A 19 -27.27 -7.33 17.99
C GLY A 19 -27.13 -5.79 17.98
N GLN A 20 -25.93 -5.26 17.84
CA GLN A 20 -25.69 -3.84 17.65
C GLN A 20 -25.14 -3.54 16.24
N LEU A 21 -25.19 -2.27 15.86
CA LEU A 21 -24.61 -1.74 14.62
C LEU A 21 -23.44 -0.85 14.94
N LEU A 22 -22.44 -0.82 14.08
CA LEU A 22 -21.34 0.11 14.16
C LEU A 22 -21.60 1.31 13.24
N ALA A 23 -21.75 2.49 13.84
CA ALA A 23 -21.83 3.77 13.13
C ALA A 23 -20.42 4.36 13.03
N ILE A 24 -19.82 4.33 11.85
CA ILE A 24 -18.46 4.79 11.57
C ILE A 24 -18.52 6.22 11.07
N ASN A 25 -17.74 7.10 11.68
CA ASN A 25 -17.61 8.49 11.24
C ASN A 25 -16.57 8.59 10.12
N PRO A 26 -16.97 8.91 8.87
CA PRO A 26 -16.04 9.03 7.75
C PRO A 26 -15.20 10.32 7.76
N GLY A 27 -15.40 11.19 8.75
CA GLY A 27 -14.62 12.43 8.92
C GLY A 27 -15.41 13.73 8.91
N GLY A 28 -16.73 13.70 8.69
CA GLY A 28 -17.56 14.91 8.60
C GLY A 28 -18.75 14.97 9.55
N ALA A 29 -19.05 13.86 10.23
CA ALA A 29 -20.19 13.79 11.12
C ALA A 29 -19.86 14.40 12.48
N THR A 30 -20.65 15.40 12.90
CA THR A 30 -20.47 16.13 14.18
C THR A 30 -21.51 15.75 15.23
N GLN A 31 -22.61 15.11 14.83
CA GLN A 31 -23.68 14.72 15.73
C GLN A 31 -23.22 13.61 16.69
N GLN A 32 -23.58 13.75 17.97
CA GLN A 32 -23.37 12.67 18.94
C GLN A 32 -24.50 11.65 18.82
N LEU A 33 -24.10 10.38 18.71
CA LEU A 33 -25.02 9.26 18.67
C LEU A 33 -25.13 8.62 20.06
N PRO A 34 -26.33 8.13 20.45
CA PRO A 34 -26.47 7.33 21.65
C PRO A 34 -25.85 5.95 21.45
N GLY A 35 -24.90 5.58 22.30
CA GLY A 35 -24.21 4.30 22.23
C GLY A 35 -22.83 4.31 22.85
N THR A 36 -22.08 3.24 22.63
CA THR A 36 -20.74 3.07 23.17
C THR A 36 -19.71 3.54 22.14
N LYS A 37 -18.93 4.56 22.50
CA LYS A 37 -17.84 5.07 21.66
C LYS A 37 -16.75 4.03 21.51
N THR A 38 -16.25 3.88 20.31
CA THR A 38 -15.18 2.97 19.94
C THR A 38 -14.42 3.49 18.73
N THR A 39 -13.54 2.65 18.21
CA THR A 39 -12.80 2.91 16.96
C THR A 39 -13.03 1.74 16.02
N ASP A 40 -13.28 2.03 14.74
CA ASP A 40 -13.37 0.99 13.73
C ASP A 40 -12.06 0.20 13.64
N PRO A 41 -12.11 -1.13 13.74
CA PRO A 41 -10.88 -1.93 13.80
C PRO A 41 -10.13 -2.03 12.47
N ALA A 42 -10.80 -1.76 11.34
CA ALA A 42 -10.17 -1.87 10.02
C ALA A 42 -9.37 -0.61 9.65
N PHE A 43 -9.94 0.58 9.87
CA PHE A 43 -9.36 1.84 9.38
C PHE A 43 -9.03 2.84 10.49
N GLY A 44 -9.32 2.51 11.75
CA GLY A 44 -9.04 3.37 12.89
C GLY A 44 -9.91 4.62 12.98
N LEU A 45 -11.05 4.64 12.30
CA LEU A 45 -11.97 5.77 12.32
C LEU A 45 -12.79 5.80 13.61
N PRO A 46 -13.14 7.00 14.13
CA PRO A 46 -14.07 7.11 15.27
C PRO A 46 -15.41 6.46 14.94
N ALA A 47 -15.93 5.66 15.86
CA ALA A 47 -17.16 4.92 15.66
C ALA A 47 -17.97 4.81 16.97
N VAL A 48 -19.23 4.44 16.85
CA VAL A 48 -20.15 4.24 17.98
C VAL A 48 -20.95 2.96 17.75
N TRP A 49 -20.96 2.05 18.74
CA TRP A 49 -21.90 0.94 18.77
C TRP A 49 -23.28 1.45 19.14
N ILE A 50 -24.26 1.29 18.25
CA ILE A 50 -25.64 1.75 18.40
C ILE A 50 -26.64 0.60 18.34
N GLU A 51 -27.82 0.80 18.92
CA GLU A 51 -28.95 -0.09 18.73
C GLU A 51 -29.59 0.09 17.34
N GLU A 52 -30.23 -0.94 16.82
CA GLU A 52 -30.88 -0.95 15.50
C GLU A 52 -31.83 0.24 15.30
N ARG A 53 -32.55 0.63 16.33
CA ARG A 53 -33.51 1.77 16.28
C ARG A 53 -32.88 3.12 15.92
N TYR A 54 -31.56 3.24 16.06
CA TYR A 54 -30.82 4.49 15.74
C TYR A 54 -30.17 4.46 14.35
N ARG A 55 -30.39 3.42 13.56
CA ARG A 55 -29.81 3.25 12.21
C ARG A 55 -30.07 4.46 11.32
N GLU A 56 -31.34 4.82 11.14
CA GLU A 56 -31.73 5.91 10.25
C GLU A 56 -31.18 7.25 10.73
N MET A 57 -31.21 7.51 12.02
CA MET A 57 -30.69 8.73 12.62
C MET A 57 -29.18 8.84 12.36
N ALA A 58 -28.41 7.76 12.52
CA ALA A 58 -26.98 7.74 12.28
C ALA A 58 -26.66 7.96 10.80
N GLN A 59 -27.40 7.33 9.89
CA GLN A 59 -27.25 7.51 8.45
C GLN A 59 -27.54 8.95 8.02
N MET A 60 -28.61 9.54 8.51
CA MET A 60 -28.93 10.93 8.24
C MET A 60 -27.90 11.92 8.80
N ALA A 61 -27.23 11.57 9.89
CA ALA A 61 -26.14 12.35 10.48
C ALA A 61 -24.80 12.18 9.73
N GLY A 62 -24.75 11.39 8.65
CA GLY A 62 -23.56 11.20 7.83
C GLY A 62 -22.64 10.08 8.29
N PHE A 63 -23.07 9.19 9.19
CA PHE A 63 -22.32 7.99 9.57
C PHE A 63 -22.54 6.86 8.57
N THR A 64 -21.51 6.05 8.37
CA THR A 64 -21.65 4.76 7.69
C THR A 64 -22.03 3.71 8.71
N VAL A 65 -23.20 3.09 8.53
CA VAL A 65 -23.73 2.12 9.50
C VAL A 65 -23.64 0.71 8.94
N VAL A 66 -22.96 -0.16 9.67
CA VAL A 66 -22.71 -1.57 9.29
C VAL A 66 -23.06 -2.51 10.43
N ASP A 67 -23.42 -3.74 10.10
CA ASP A 67 -23.65 -4.79 11.09
C ASP A 67 -22.34 -5.38 11.64
N CYS A 68 -22.46 -6.12 12.74
CA CYS A 68 -21.34 -6.74 13.43
C CYS A 68 -20.55 -7.73 12.52
N ALA A 69 -21.24 -8.49 11.69
CA ALA A 69 -20.60 -9.45 10.78
C ALA A 69 -19.77 -8.72 9.70
N THR A 70 -20.29 -7.63 9.17
CA THR A 70 -19.59 -6.78 8.20
C THR A 70 -18.35 -6.14 8.83
N VAL A 71 -18.39 -5.69 10.09
CA VAL A 71 -17.22 -5.17 10.80
C VAL A 71 -16.09 -6.20 10.84
N VAL A 72 -16.39 -7.43 11.25
CA VAL A 72 -15.41 -8.51 11.33
C VAL A 72 -14.87 -8.87 9.96
N ALA A 73 -15.74 -9.01 8.95
CA ALA A 73 -15.35 -9.36 7.58
C ALA A 73 -14.46 -8.28 6.95
N THR A 74 -14.80 -7.01 7.14
CA THR A 74 -14.00 -5.87 6.63
C THR A 74 -12.63 -5.83 7.31
N HIS A 75 -12.58 -6.01 8.62
CA HIS A 75 -11.31 -6.05 9.35
C HIS A 75 -10.45 -7.23 8.90
N LEU A 76 -11.02 -8.42 8.76
CA LEU A 76 -10.29 -9.59 8.26
C LEU A 76 -9.76 -9.35 6.83
N SER A 77 -10.57 -8.80 5.94
CA SER A 77 -10.16 -8.46 4.57
C SER A 77 -8.98 -7.47 4.58
N HIS A 78 -9.06 -6.43 5.40
CA HIS A 78 -7.98 -5.46 5.57
C HIS A 78 -6.69 -6.12 6.08
N LEU A 79 -6.78 -6.97 7.11
CA LEU A 79 -5.63 -7.70 7.65
C LEU A 79 -5.00 -8.65 6.64
N MET A 80 -5.80 -9.30 5.79
CA MET A 80 -5.28 -10.12 4.68
C MET A 80 -4.51 -9.28 3.67
N GLN A 81 -5.02 -8.11 3.30
CA GLN A 81 -4.35 -7.21 2.36
C GLN A 81 -3.02 -6.69 2.91
N VAL A 82 -2.98 -6.18 4.13
CA VAL A 82 -1.75 -5.63 4.72
C VAL A 82 -0.71 -6.70 5.05
N ASN A 83 -1.12 -7.96 5.20
CA ASN A 83 -0.23 -9.10 5.42
C ASN A 83 -0.06 -9.99 4.18
N ALA A 84 -0.48 -9.53 3.00
CA ALA A 84 -0.47 -10.36 1.78
C ALA A 84 0.92 -10.94 1.47
N ALA A 85 1.99 -10.15 1.64
CA ALA A 85 3.35 -10.64 1.46
C ALA A 85 3.72 -11.77 2.43
N ARG A 86 3.25 -11.71 3.68
CA ARG A 86 3.48 -12.75 4.69
C ARG A 86 2.64 -14.01 4.43
N LEU A 87 1.50 -13.85 3.78
CA LEU A 87 0.62 -14.96 3.38
C LEU A 87 1.17 -15.72 2.17
N LEU A 88 1.91 -15.03 1.28
CA LEU A 88 2.51 -15.65 0.11
C LEU A 88 3.77 -16.42 0.50
N GLY A 89 3.62 -17.72 0.72
CA GLY A 89 4.72 -18.66 0.94
C GLY A 89 5.12 -19.39 -0.34
N ARG A 90 5.95 -20.43 -0.17
CA ARG A 90 6.43 -21.26 -1.29
C ARG A 90 5.30 -22.04 -1.97
N VAL A 91 4.37 -22.57 -1.17
CA VAL A 91 3.24 -23.36 -1.68
C VAL A 91 2.30 -22.48 -2.51
N GLU A 92 1.96 -21.31 -2.00
CA GLU A 92 1.11 -20.34 -2.70
C GLU A 92 1.79 -19.85 -3.99
N THR A 93 3.09 -19.61 -3.96
CA THR A 93 3.86 -19.24 -5.16
C THR A 93 3.83 -20.35 -6.20
N GLN A 94 4.00 -21.61 -5.78
CA GLN A 94 3.90 -22.76 -6.67
C GLN A 94 2.52 -22.87 -7.30
N GLN A 95 1.46 -22.70 -6.52
CA GLN A 95 0.09 -22.70 -7.01
C GLN A 95 -0.18 -21.60 -8.05
N LEU A 96 0.38 -20.40 -7.84
CA LEU A 96 0.33 -19.32 -8.83
C LEU A 96 1.01 -19.72 -10.14
N VAL A 97 2.20 -20.31 -10.07
CA VAL A 97 2.92 -20.81 -11.26
C VAL A 97 2.09 -21.87 -11.98
N GLU A 98 1.53 -22.82 -11.27
CA GLU A 98 0.66 -23.87 -11.86
C GLU A 98 -0.58 -23.27 -12.53
N HIS A 99 -1.18 -22.25 -11.92
CA HIS A 99 -2.31 -21.56 -12.51
C HIS A 99 -1.94 -20.87 -13.83
N VAL A 100 -0.83 -20.12 -13.84
CA VAL A 100 -0.35 -19.43 -15.07
C VAL A 100 0.10 -20.44 -16.12
N THR A 101 0.67 -21.58 -15.72
CA THR A 101 1.03 -22.67 -16.63
C THR A 101 -0.15 -23.21 -17.41
N LYS A 102 -1.33 -23.30 -16.78
CA LYS A 102 -2.57 -23.71 -17.47
C LYS A 102 -3.03 -22.67 -18.50
N LEU A 103 -2.78 -21.40 -18.27
CA LEU A 103 -3.19 -20.30 -19.15
C LEU A 103 -2.18 -20.00 -20.26
N ALA A 104 -0.89 -20.10 -19.97
CA ALA A 104 0.21 -19.74 -20.87
C ALA A 104 1.42 -20.67 -20.68
N PRO A 105 1.33 -21.96 -21.05
CA PRO A 105 2.36 -22.96 -20.74
C PRO A 105 3.73 -22.59 -21.30
N LYS A 106 3.80 -22.17 -22.55
CA LYS A 106 5.08 -21.82 -23.21
C LYS A 106 5.81 -20.67 -22.54
N LEU A 107 5.06 -19.66 -22.07
CA LEU A 107 5.64 -18.51 -21.37
C LEU A 107 6.31 -18.93 -20.06
N ILE A 108 5.65 -19.77 -19.28
CA ILE A 108 6.15 -20.22 -17.99
C ILE A 108 7.34 -21.16 -18.14
N GLU A 109 7.29 -22.13 -19.06
CA GLU A 109 8.36 -23.14 -19.26
C GLU A 109 9.73 -22.53 -19.50
N ASP A 110 9.78 -21.38 -20.15
CA ASP A 110 11.02 -20.69 -20.44
C ASP A 110 11.54 -19.80 -19.30
N VAL A 111 10.68 -19.41 -18.38
CA VAL A 111 11.00 -18.45 -17.31
C VAL A 111 11.18 -19.16 -15.96
N VAL A 112 10.25 -20.04 -15.57
CA VAL A 112 10.24 -20.68 -14.25
C VAL A 112 10.32 -22.21 -14.43
N PRO A 113 11.31 -22.90 -13.89
CA PRO A 113 12.41 -22.41 -13.04
C PRO A 113 13.70 -22.02 -13.80
N LYS A 114 13.72 -22.05 -15.14
CA LYS A 114 14.94 -21.93 -15.95
C LYS A 114 15.70 -20.61 -15.72
N MET A 115 14.99 -19.48 -15.75
CA MET A 115 15.57 -18.14 -15.58
C MET A 115 15.41 -17.63 -14.15
N VAL A 116 14.24 -17.90 -13.53
CA VAL A 116 13.89 -17.46 -12.18
C VAL A 116 13.44 -18.67 -11.37
N GLY A 117 14.19 -19.01 -10.33
CA GLY A 117 13.77 -20.06 -9.38
C GLY A 117 12.56 -19.64 -8.54
N ILE A 118 11.82 -20.63 -8.03
CA ILE A 118 10.61 -20.39 -7.20
C ILE A 118 10.90 -19.48 -6.01
N ALA A 119 12.05 -19.61 -5.36
CA ALA A 119 12.42 -18.76 -4.21
C ALA A 119 12.61 -17.30 -4.61
N SER A 120 13.25 -17.04 -5.76
CA SER A 120 13.42 -15.69 -6.30
C SER A 120 12.08 -15.10 -6.75
N LEU A 121 11.26 -15.88 -7.42
CA LEU A 121 9.89 -15.45 -7.80
C LEU A 121 9.06 -15.11 -6.57
N GLN A 122 9.06 -15.96 -5.54
CA GLN A 122 8.38 -15.68 -4.27
C GLN A 122 8.83 -14.35 -3.69
N ARG A 123 10.14 -14.09 -3.66
CA ARG A 123 10.66 -12.84 -3.11
C ARG A 123 10.27 -11.62 -3.95
N VAL A 124 10.30 -11.72 -5.26
CA VAL A 124 9.83 -10.66 -6.18
C VAL A 124 8.36 -10.33 -5.92
N LEU A 125 7.49 -11.34 -5.86
CA LEU A 125 6.07 -11.16 -5.61
C LEU A 125 5.80 -10.58 -4.21
N GLN A 126 6.55 -11.02 -3.19
CA GLN A 126 6.47 -10.46 -1.84
C GLN A 126 6.83 -8.97 -1.82
N LEU A 127 7.89 -8.55 -2.53
CA LEU A 127 8.28 -7.14 -2.62
C LEU A 127 7.20 -6.27 -3.25
N LEU A 128 6.49 -6.77 -4.26
CA LEU A 128 5.33 -6.07 -4.84
C LEU A 128 4.19 -5.95 -3.82
N LEU A 129 3.84 -7.05 -3.15
CA LEU A 129 2.77 -7.10 -2.16
C LEU A 129 3.07 -6.26 -0.91
N GLU A 130 4.33 -6.17 -0.47
CA GLU A 130 4.77 -5.35 0.66
C GLU A 130 4.42 -3.86 0.46
N GLU A 131 4.34 -3.41 -0.78
CA GLU A 131 3.96 -2.05 -1.15
C GLU A 131 2.52 -1.95 -1.69
N GLY A 132 1.74 -3.01 -1.55
CA GLY A 132 0.34 -3.06 -1.96
C GLY A 132 0.11 -3.10 -3.46
N VAL A 133 1.12 -3.47 -4.25
CA VAL A 133 0.96 -3.70 -5.68
C VAL A 133 0.27 -5.03 -5.92
N HIS A 134 -0.79 -5.04 -6.72
CA HIS A 134 -1.53 -6.25 -7.04
C HIS A 134 -0.72 -7.16 -7.96
N ILE A 135 -0.69 -8.46 -7.64
CA ILE A 135 -0.04 -9.49 -8.46
C ILE A 135 -1.03 -10.31 -9.30
N ARG A 136 -2.22 -9.77 -9.54
CA ARG A 136 -3.28 -10.48 -10.31
C ARG A 136 -2.87 -10.73 -11.74
N ASP A 137 -2.17 -9.80 -12.35
CA ASP A 137 -1.65 -9.93 -13.71
C ASP A 137 -0.29 -10.65 -13.71
N MET A 138 -0.33 -11.92 -13.31
CA MET A 138 0.85 -12.79 -13.33
C MET A 138 1.45 -12.94 -14.73
N ARG A 139 0.63 -12.83 -15.77
CA ARG A 139 1.12 -12.90 -17.15
C ARG A 139 2.10 -11.77 -17.46
N SER A 140 1.72 -10.52 -17.24
CA SER A 140 2.58 -9.37 -17.44
C SER A 140 3.83 -9.42 -16.55
N ILE A 141 3.70 -9.92 -15.32
CA ILE A 141 4.84 -10.12 -14.41
C ILE A 141 5.83 -11.12 -15.03
N VAL A 142 5.36 -12.25 -15.52
CA VAL A 142 6.22 -13.29 -16.13
C VAL A 142 6.81 -12.82 -17.45
N GLU A 143 6.08 -12.09 -18.27
CA GLU A 143 6.60 -11.47 -19.50
C GLU A 143 7.76 -10.51 -19.20
N CYS A 144 7.63 -9.67 -18.19
CA CYS A 144 8.71 -8.78 -17.73
C CYS A 144 9.91 -9.55 -17.19
N LEU A 145 9.68 -10.64 -16.45
CA LEU A 145 10.77 -11.54 -16.00
C LEU A 145 11.49 -12.22 -17.19
N ALA A 146 10.75 -12.65 -18.21
CA ALA A 146 11.34 -13.23 -19.43
C ALA A 146 12.30 -12.26 -20.12
N GLU A 147 11.98 -10.97 -20.11
CA GLU A 147 12.80 -9.94 -20.74
C GLU A 147 14.08 -9.64 -19.95
N HIS A 148 14.00 -9.64 -18.61
CA HIS A 148 15.08 -9.11 -17.78
C HIS A 148 15.86 -10.14 -16.97
N ALA A 149 15.31 -11.30 -16.66
CA ALA A 149 15.90 -12.24 -15.72
C ALA A 149 17.18 -12.95 -16.24
N SER A 150 17.47 -12.85 -17.53
CA SER A 150 18.74 -13.34 -18.09
C SER A 150 19.95 -12.50 -17.66
N THR A 151 19.73 -11.22 -17.35
CA THR A 151 20.79 -10.25 -17.00
C THR A 151 20.68 -9.73 -15.58
N VAL A 152 19.51 -9.85 -14.97
CA VAL A 152 19.22 -9.34 -13.63
C VAL A 152 18.79 -10.50 -12.73
N THR A 153 19.54 -10.75 -11.67
CA THR A 153 19.28 -11.83 -10.70
C THR A 153 18.77 -11.32 -9.36
N ASP A 154 18.97 -10.04 -9.05
CA ASP A 154 18.52 -9.45 -7.80
C ASP A 154 16.99 -9.29 -7.79
N PRO A 155 16.26 -9.91 -6.82
CA PRO A 155 14.82 -9.79 -6.73
C PRO A 155 14.30 -8.36 -6.56
N ALA A 156 15.06 -7.49 -5.88
CA ALA A 156 14.66 -6.10 -5.70
C ALA A 156 14.69 -5.31 -7.01
N GLU A 157 15.73 -5.53 -7.82
CA GLU A 157 15.84 -4.92 -9.15
C GLU A 157 14.79 -5.48 -10.12
N LEU A 158 14.52 -6.79 -10.07
CA LEU A 158 13.42 -7.39 -10.85
C LEU A 158 12.08 -6.80 -10.46
N ALA A 159 11.80 -6.65 -9.16
CA ALA A 159 10.57 -6.02 -8.68
C ALA A 159 10.45 -4.57 -9.15
N ARG A 160 11.55 -3.81 -9.16
CA ARG A 160 11.58 -2.44 -9.69
C ARG A 160 11.17 -2.40 -11.17
N ARG A 161 11.72 -3.28 -12.00
CA ARG A 161 11.38 -3.35 -13.44
C ARG A 161 9.94 -3.77 -13.67
N ILE A 162 9.45 -4.72 -12.89
CA ILE A 162 8.04 -5.13 -12.94
C ILE A 162 7.13 -3.97 -12.57
N ARG A 163 7.46 -3.16 -11.56
CA ARG A 163 6.68 -1.97 -11.21
C ARG A 163 6.57 -0.98 -12.35
N VAL A 164 7.68 -0.72 -13.06
CA VAL A 164 7.68 0.15 -14.26
C VAL A 164 6.79 -0.45 -15.36
N HIS A 165 6.88 -1.75 -15.57
CA HIS A 165 6.03 -2.46 -16.55
C HIS A 165 4.54 -2.41 -16.18
N LEU A 166 4.23 -2.50 -14.89
CA LEU A 166 2.87 -2.42 -14.35
C LEU A 166 2.42 -0.98 -14.02
N ALA A 167 3.20 0.04 -14.39
CA ALA A 167 2.92 1.43 -14.03
C ALA A 167 1.48 1.89 -14.34
N PRO A 168 0.89 1.60 -15.50
CA PRO A 168 -0.51 1.95 -15.75
C PRO A 168 -1.48 1.34 -14.74
N ALA A 169 -1.28 0.07 -14.37
CA ALA A 169 -2.13 -0.62 -13.40
C ALA A 169 -1.91 -0.08 -11.98
N ILE A 170 -0.69 0.23 -11.61
CA ILE A 170 -0.35 0.82 -10.30
C ILE A 170 -0.99 2.21 -10.15
N VAL A 171 -0.85 3.07 -11.17
CA VAL A 171 -1.46 4.40 -11.18
C VAL A 171 -2.98 4.31 -11.14
N GLN A 172 -3.58 3.41 -11.92
CA GLN A 172 -5.03 3.16 -11.89
C GLN A 172 -5.50 2.70 -10.50
N GLN A 173 -4.72 1.87 -9.82
CA GLN A 173 -5.03 1.39 -8.48
C GLN A 173 -5.01 2.52 -7.44
N ILE A 174 -4.08 3.48 -7.56
CA ILE A 174 -3.90 4.58 -6.61
C ILE A 174 -4.90 5.70 -6.86
N TYR A 175 -5.09 6.10 -8.10
CA TYR A 175 -5.81 7.31 -8.50
C TYR A 175 -7.16 7.07 -9.17
N GLY A 176 -7.42 5.84 -9.63
CA GLY A 176 -8.57 5.59 -10.49
C GLY A 176 -8.38 6.14 -11.91
N PRO A 177 -9.49 6.38 -12.66
CA PRO A 177 -9.44 6.74 -14.08
C PRO A 177 -9.20 8.23 -14.32
N VAL A 178 -8.17 8.81 -13.70
CA VAL A 178 -7.80 10.22 -13.88
C VAL A 178 -6.55 10.33 -14.76
N LYS A 179 -6.38 11.46 -15.46
CA LYS A 179 -5.22 11.70 -16.31
C LYS A 179 -4.20 12.65 -15.70
N GLU A 180 -4.61 13.47 -14.75
CA GLU A 180 -3.72 14.35 -14.00
C GLU A 180 -3.57 13.81 -12.58
N LEU A 181 -2.34 13.58 -12.18
CA LEU A 181 -1.98 12.99 -10.90
C LEU A 181 -1.53 14.09 -9.92
N ASP A 182 -2.30 14.28 -8.86
CA ASP A 182 -1.87 15.12 -7.74
C ASP A 182 -0.83 14.36 -6.90
N VAL A 183 0.40 14.86 -6.90
CA VAL A 183 1.51 14.22 -6.18
C VAL A 183 2.07 15.13 -5.09
N ILE A 184 2.68 14.51 -4.12
CA ILE A 184 3.56 15.14 -3.15
C ILE A 184 4.98 15.07 -3.73
N ALA A 185 5.73 16.16 -3.65
CA ALA A 185 7.14 16.19 -4.06
C ALA A 185 8.03 16.50 -2.84
N LEU A 186 9.31 16.22 -2.96
CA LEU A 186 10.33 16.72 -2.03
C LEU A 186 10.78 18.10 -2.48
N ASP A 187 11.12 18.95 -1.52
CA ASP A 187 11.89 20.15 -1.79
C ASP A 187 13.23 19.77 -2.48
N PRO A 188 13.69 20.51 -3.48
CA PRO A 188 14.90 20.15 -4.23
C PRO A 188 16.16 19.95 -3.37
N GLU A 189 16.35 20.77 -2.33
CA GLU A 189 17.48 20.62 -1.41
C GLU A 189 17.38 19.33 -0.60
N LEU A 190 16.18 19.03 -0.07
CA LEU A 190 15.91 17.82 0.68
C LEU A 190 16.05 16.57 -0.23
N GLU A 191 15.54 16.64 -1.46
CA GLU A 191 15.68 15.56 -2.43
C GLU A 191 17.16 15.25 -2.72
N ARG A 192 17.97 16.29 -2.90
CA ARG A 192 19.41 16.16 -3.11
C ARG A 192 20.11 15.51 -1.90
N LEU A 193 19.81 15.96 -0.69
CA LEU A 193 20.38 15.41 0.55
C LEU A 193 20.03 13.94 0.74
N VAL A 194 18.75 13.60 0.55
CA VAL A 194 18.25 12.22 0.66
C VAL A 194 18.89 11.32 -0.41
N THR A 195 18.98 11.80 -1.64
CA THR A 195 19.59 11.06 -2.74
C THR A 195 21.06 10.76 -2.48
N GLN A 196 21.82 11.74 -1.98
CA GLN A 196 23.22 11.56 -1.61
C GLN A 196 23.39 10.55 -0.47
N ALA A 197 22.57 10.65 0.58
CA ALA A 197 22.64 9.77 1.74
C ALA A 197 22.30 8.32 1.38
N LEU A 198 21.21 8.10 0.65
CA LEU A 198 20.73 6.76 0.30
C LEU A 198 21.54 6.08 -0.80
N ASN A 199 22.32 6.86 -1.56
CA ASN A 199 23.16 6.38 -2.66
C ASN A 199 24.63 6.22 -2.30
N SER A 200 25.02 6.50 -1.07
CA SER A 200 26.39 6.37 -0.64
C SER A 200 26.85 4.91 -0.70
N PRO A 201 28.00 4.63 -1.33
CA PRO A 201 28.55 3.26 -1.43
C PRO A 201 28.84 2.61 -0.07
N HIS A 202 28.96 3.41 0.97
CA HIS A 202 29.24 2.97 2.33
C HIS A 202 27.97 2.86 3.19
N GLY A 203 26.77 2.92 2.57
CA GLY A 203 25.52 2.84 3.30
C GLY A 203 25.39 3.95 4.36
N ALA A 204 25.79 5.17 4.02
CA ALA A 204 25.59 6.31 4.92
C ALA A 204 24.08 6.39 5.18
N ALA A 205 23.69 5.97 6.37
CA ALA A 205 22.33 6.11 6.81
C ALA A 205 21.97 7.60 6.83
N LEU A 206 20.75 7.92 6.45
CA LEU A 206 20.22 9.26 6.64
C LEU A 206 20.42 9.64 8.11
N ASP A 207 20.83 10.88 8.36
CA ASP A 207 20.92 11.37 9.74
C ASP A 207 19.60 11.08 10.46
N PRO A 208 19.63 10.48 11.68
CA PRO A 208 18.42 10.10 12.39
C PRO A 208 17.44 11.25 12.61
N VAL A 209 17.94 12.47 12.80
CA VAL A 209 17.11 13.67 12.98
C VAL A 209 16.41 14.02 11.67
N VAL A 210 17.14 13.96 10.56
CA VAL A 210 16.57 14.20 9.22
C VAL A 210 15.55 13.11 8.88
N ALA A 211 15.84 11.85 9.15
CA ALA A 211 14.92 10.75 8.92
C ALA A 211 13.61 10.88 9.72
N ASP A 212 13.71 11.28 11.00
CA ASP A 212 12.53 11.49 11.86
C ASP A 212 11.70 12.69 11.40
N THR A 213 12.36 13.80 11.09
CA THR A 213 11.70 15.01 10.57
C THR A 213 11.01 14.73 9.24
N LEU A 214 11.67 14.04 8.32
CA LEU A 214 11.11 13.63 7.04
C LEU A 214 9.90 12.72 7.23
N SER A 215 9.99 11.74 8.12
CA SER A 215 8.90 10.80 8.40
C SER A 215 7.67 11.51 8.98
N ARG A 216 7.89 12.46 9.89
CA ARG A 216 6.80 13.25 10.48
C ARG A 216 6.13 14.16 9.44
N SER A 217 6.94 14.91 8.70
CA SER A 217 6.43 15.80 7.64
C SER A 217 5.71 15.04 6.54
N ALA A 218 6.19 13.84 6.19
CA ALA A 218 5.52 12.96 5.23
C ALA A 218 4.14 12.49 5.75
N ALA A 219 4.03 12.11 7.01
CA ALA A 219 2.78 11.69 7.63
C ALA A 219 1.76 12.84 7.67
N GLU A 220 2.19 14.04 8.06
CA GLU A 220 1.34 15.24 8.10
C GLU A 220 0.86 15.65 6.70
N THR A 221 1.77 15.63 5.72
CA THR A 221 1.45 15.98 4.33
C THR A 221 0.54 14.96 3.69
N ALA A 222 0.77 13.67 3.95
CA ALA A 222 -0.12 12.59 3.48
C ALA A 222 -1.53 12.77 4.01
N LYS A 223 -1.69 13.09 5.30
CA LYS A 223 -2.98 13.35 5.90
C LYS A 223 -3.68 14.55 5.29
N LYS A 224 -2.97 15.67 5.09
CA LYS A 224 -3.51 16.86 4.41
C LYS A 224 -4.02 16.53 3.00
N GLN A 225 -3.26 15.74 2.25
CA GLN A 225 -3.63 15.32 0.90
C GLN A 225 -4.91 14.49 0.91
N GLU A 226 -5.02 13.52 1.83
CA GLU A 226 -6.21 12.71 2.01
C GLU A 226 -7.43 13.54 2.46
N ASP A 227 -7.25 14.50 3.35
CA ASP A 227 -8.32 15.40 3.80
C ASP A 227 -8.86 16.28 2.66
N LEU A 228 -8.05 16.56 1.64
CA LEU A 228 -8.45 17.24 0.40
C LEU A 228 -9.12 16.29 -0.62
N GLY A 229 -9.25 15.01 -0.30
CA GLY A 229 -9.84 14.01 -1.18
C GLY A 229 -8.91 13.46 -2.26
N HIS A 230 -7.60 13.71 -2.15
CA HIS A 230 -6.59 13.20 -3.07
C HIS A 230 -5.82 12.03 -2.46
N PRO A 231 -5.38 11.05 -3.26
CA PRO A 231 -4.49 10.00 -2.77
C PRO A 231 -3.17 10.58 -2.25
N ALA A 232 -2.69 10.07 -1.12
CA ALA A 232 -1.36 10.41 -0.62
C ALA A 232 -0.30 9.64 -1.41
N CYS A 233 0.36 10.30 -2.34
CA CYS A 233 1.38 9.71 -3.21
C CYS A 233 2.59 10.64 -3.35
N LEU A 234 3.74 10.15 -2.91
CA LEU A 234 5.03 10.83 -3.02
C LEU A 234 5.73 10.39 -4.31
N LEU A 235 6.12 11.36 -5.14
CA LEU A 235 6.90 11.14 -6.35
C LEU A 235 8.35 11.51 -6.09
N VAL A 236 9.26 10.57 -6.38
CA VAL A 236 10.70 10.72 -6.16
C VAL A 236 11.52 10.16 -7.32
N PRO A 237 12.81 10.50 -7.45
CA PRO A 237 13.72 9.83 -8.36
C PRO A 237 13.74 8.31 -8.13
N ASP A 238 13.82 7.53 -9.22
CA ASP A 238 13.74 6.06 -9.18
C ASP A 238 14.74 5.43 -8.23
N LEU A 239 15.90 6.03 -8.13
CA LEU A 239 17.02 5.55 -7.33
C LEU A 239 16.72 5.50 -5.82
N ILE A 240 15.94 6.45 -5.33
CA ILE A 240 15.58 6.56 -3.91
C ILE A 240 14.17 6.03 -3.61
N ARG A 241 13.40 5.63 -4.62
CA ARG A 241 12.01 5.21 -4.45
C ARG A 241 11.84 4.09 -3.41
N ALA A 242 12.55 2.98 -3.58
CA ALA A 242 12.40 1.83 -2.68
C ALA A 242 12.92 2.11 -1.25
N PRO A 243 14.09 2.75 -1.06
CA PRO A 243 14.52 3.20 0.26
C PRO A 243 13.53 4.16 0.94
N MET A 244 12.97 5.12 0.18
CA MET A 244 11.97 6.05 0.71
C MET A 244 10.69 5.34 1.14
N ALA A 245 10.18 4.42 0.32
CA ALA A 245 9.01 3.63 0.67
C ALA A 245 9.21 2.85 1.99
N ARG A 246 10.39 2.26 2.20
CA ARG A 246 10.72 1.57 3.45
C ARG A 246 10.82 2.51 4.64
N LEU A 247 11.49 3.65 4.47
CA LEU A 247 11.68 4.65 5.53
C LEU A 247 10.34 5.18 6.03
N LEU A 248 9.44 5.52 5.11
CA LEU A 248 8.19 6.21 5.42
C LEU A 248 7.05 5.27 5.82
N LYS A 249 7.18 3.97 5.57
CA LYS A 249 6.10 2.99 5.77
C LYS A 249 5.53 2.98 7.19
N ARG A 250 6.37 3.14 8.21
CA ARG A 250 5.95 3.11 9.61
C ARG A 250 5.18 4.38 10.01
N ALA A 251 5.67 5.53 9.58
CA ALA A 251 5.09 6.83 9.94
C ALA A 251 3.86 7.17 9.09
N ALA A 252 3.86 6.76 7.82
CA ALA A 252 2.79 7.03 6.86
C ALA A 252 2.43 5.74 6.08
N PRO A 253 1.75 4.77 6.72
CA PRO A 253 1.49 3.45 6.12
C PRO A 253 0.59 3.49 4.88
N ARG A 254 -0.19 4.55 4.70
CA ARG A 254 -1.08 4.76 3.54
C ARG A 254 -0.42 5.53 2.41
N LEU A 255 0.71 6.19 2.66
CA LEU A 255 1.47 6.91 1.66
C LEU A 255 2.02 5.93 0.61
N LYS A 256 1.73 6.20 -0.65
CA LYS A 256 2.34 5.50 -1.78
C LYS A 256 3.57 6.25 -2.25
N VAL A 257 4.60 5.53 -2.67
CA VAL A 257 5.82 6.14 -3.21
C VAL A 257 6.03 5.64 -4.63
N LEU A 258 6.01 6.56 -5.58
CA LEU A 258 6.26 6.29 -7.01
C LEU A 258 7.59 6.88 -7.44
N GLY A 259 8.28 6.16 -8.32
CA GLY A 259 9.42 6.68 -9.06
C GLY A 259 8.98 7.41 -10.33
N HIS A 260 9.84 8.27 -10.86
CA HIS A 260 9.54 9.01 -12.09
C HIS A 260 9.23 8.07 -13.27
N SER A 261 9.92 6.93 -13.39
CA SER A 261 9.67 5.92 -14.43
C SER A 261 8.34 5.17 -14.26
N GLU A 262 7.69 5.29 -13.11
CA GLU A 262 6.40 4.65 -12.83
C GLU A 262 5.21 5.54 -13.21
N ILE A 263 5.45 6.71 -13.82
CA ILE A 263 4.40 7.58 -14.35
C ILE A 263 4.22 7.27 -15.83
N PRO A 264 3.03 6.76 -16.25
CA PRO A 264 2.78 6.50 -17.66
C PRO A 264 2.78 7.80 -18.48
N GLU A 265 3.29 7.74 -19.72
CA GLU A 265 3.34 8.90 -20.63
C GLU A 265 1.97 9.54 -20.94
N THR A 266 0.89 8.78 -20.70
CA THR A 266 -0.49 9.25 -20.90
C THR A 266 -1.01 10.12 -19.77
N HIS A 267 -0.22 10.30 -18.70
CA HIS A 267 -0.59 11.06 -17.50
C HIS A 267 0.26 12.31 -17.36
N SER A 268 -0.35 13.37 -16.85
CA SER A 268 0.32 14.59 -16.39
C SER A 268 0.45 14.58 -14.87
N ILE A 269 1.37 15.37 -14.35
CA ILE A 269 1.64 15.50 -12.92
C ILE A 269 1.31 16.91 -12.49
N ARG A 270 0.62 17.04 -11.36
CA ARG A 270 0.43 18.28 -10.62
C ARG A 270 1.02 18.12 -9.23
N ILE A 271 1.91 19.01 -8.85
CA ILE A 271 2.47 19.03 -7.50
C ILE A 271 1.45 19.72 -6.59
N GLY A 272 0.76 18.95 -5.77
CA GLY A 272 -0.24 19.44 -4.82
C GLY A 272 0.36 19.86 -3.48
N SER A 273 1.47 19.23 -3.08
CA SER A 273 2.14 19.50 -1.81
C SER A 273 3.64 19.24 -1.93
N ILE A 274 4.44 19.94 -1.11
CA ILE A 274 5.90 19.78 -1.07
C ILE A 274 6.32 19.50 0.38
N ILE A 275 7.15 18.48 0.58
CA ILE A 275 7.82 18.20 1.85
C ILE A 275 9.16 18.90 1.81
N GLY A 276 9.35 19.90 2.70
CA GLY A 276 10.56 20.72 2.78
C GLY A 276 11.41 20.43 3.99
N ALA A 277 12.65 20.97 3.98
CA ALA A 277 13.59 20.88 5.10
C ALA A 277 13.21 21.79 6.29
N ASN A 278 12.27 22.72 6.10
CA ASN A 278 11.86 23.75 7.07
C ASN A 278 10.41 23.60 7.54
N ALA A 279 9.85 22.37 7.53
CA ALA A 279 8.53 22.12 8.08
C ALA A 279 8.58 21.56 9.50
#